data_d7f4ccf77388b6400b77ea547a58f198
#
_entry.id   d7f4ccf77388b6400b77ea547a58f198
#
_cell.length_a   1.000
_cell.length_b   1.000
_cell.length_c   1.000
_cell.angle_alpha   90.00
_cell.angle_beta   90.00
_cell.angle_gamma   90.00
#
_symmetry.space_group_name_H-M   'P 1'
#
loop_
_entity.id
_entity.type
_entity.pdbx_description
1 polymer ?
#
loop_
_entity_poly.entity_id
_entity_poly.type
_entity_poly.pdbx_seq_one_letter_code
_entity_poly.pdbx_strand_id
1 'polypeptide(L)'
;MTTVENISSNKSAEHALGSSDGETLKTRASTASRMMYSRWIGALFLAAFFLYGLGSGLVTSVVGGPGSLSTISVHPSTLVLGAFMMLLNSVAVVSIGVLFFPILEQYGKRTAVAYLTARIFEGAFLAVGVLSLLMILPLAQQFGNAESPAWATGLASLATQWNTLAFQIAMMSLGLASLFMCSLLFQTRLIPRFLSVWGFVGYAIFMTGAIAEIFGIHIGILLSVPGGLFEVALGFWLIIKGFQPEAFS
;
A
#
# COMPACT_ATOMS: atom_id res chain seq x y z
N MET A 1 41.99 -36.94 -44.20
CA MET A 1 40.94 -35.89 -44.31
C MET A 1 39.87 -35.97 -43.24
N THR A 2 39.86 -36.97 -42.38
CA THR A 2 38.81 -37.26 -41.35
C THR A 2 39.03 -36.63 -39.98
N THR A 3 40.22 -36.08 -39.66
CA THR A 3 40.53 -35.59 -38.31
C THR A 3 40.18 -34.11 -38.12
N VAL A 4 40.12 -33.31 -39.18
CA VAL A 4 39.82 -31.86 -39.10
C VAL A 4 38.31 -31.59 -38.98
N GLU A 5 37.47 -32.42 -39.57
CA GLU A 5 35.99 -32.31 -39.49
C GLU A 5 35.48 -32.61 -38.06
N ASN A 6 36.11 -33.52 -37.35
CA ASN A 6 35.68 -33.91 -35.98
C ASN A 6 36.00 -32.82 -34.94
N ILE A 7 37.08 -32.03 -35.12
CA ILE A 7 37.43 -30.92 -34.22
C ILE A 7 36.50 -29.71 -34.41
N SER A 8 36.06 -29.44 -35.64
CA SER A 8 35.11 -28.38 -35.99
C SER A 8 33.72 -28.67 -35.41
N SER A 9 33.25 -29.92 -35.52
CA SER A 9 31.98 -30.37 -34.99
C SER A 9 31.92 -30.30 -33.44
N ASN A 10 33.01 -30.66 -32.77
CA ASN A 10 33.09 -30.63 -31.31
C ASN A 10 33.10 -29.18 -30.76
N LYS A 11 33.83 -28.26 -31.41
CA LYS A 11 33.81 -26.82 -31.04
C LYS A 11 32.46 -26.16 -31.23
N SER A 12 31.71 -26.54 -32.30
CA SER A 12 30.35 -26.02 -32.51
C SER A 12 29.36 -26.54 -31.46
N ALA A 13 29.50 -27.78 -31.05
CA ALA A 13 28.67 -28.38 -29.97
C ALA A 13 28.98 -27.75 -28.61
N GLU A 14 30.25 -27.51 -28.28
CA GLU A 14 30.63 -26.82 -27.02
C GLU A 14 30.16 -25.36 -26.98
N HIS A 15 30.19 -24.65 -28.13
CA HIS A 15 29.70 -23.28 -28.21
C HIS A 15 28.18 -23.22 -28.13
N ALA A 16 27.43 -24.19 -28.64
CA ALA A 16 25.98 -24.29 -28.52
C ALA A 16 25.57 -24.65 -27.08
N LEU A 17 26.29 -25.55 -26.41
CA LEU A 17 26.03 -25.89 -25.01
C LEU A 17 26.33 -24.72 -24.06
N GLY A 18 27.45 -24.01 -24.24
CA GLY A 18 27.80 -22.84 -23.43
C GLY A 18 26.81 -21.65 -23.61
N SER A 19 26.25 -21.49 -24.83
CA SER A 19 25.23 -20.49 -25.12
C SER A 19 23.87 -20.83 -24.46
N SER A 20 23.46 -22.09 -24.48
CA SER A 20 22.20 -22.53 -23.84
C SER A 20 22.24 -22.43 -22.32
N ASP A 21 23.40 -22.76 -21.71
CA ASP A 21 23.57 -22.64 -20.26
C ASP A 21 23.61 -21.17 -19.81
N GLY A 22 24.24 -20.30 -20.57
CA GLY A 22 24.26 -18.86 -20.29
C GLY A 22 22.86 -18.22 -20.40
N GLU A 23 22.05 -18.65 -21.35
CA GLU A 23 20.68 -18.17 -21.55
C GLU A 23 19.74 -18.68 -20.47
N THR A 24 19.86 -19.95 -20.07
CA THR A 24 19.10 -20.52 -18.96
C THR A 24 19.44 -19.87 -17.62
N LEU A 25 20.71 -19.55 -17.35
CA LEU A 25 21.13 -18.85 -16.13
C LEU A 25 20.60 -17.41 -16.09
N LYS A 26 20.64 -16.67 -17.20
CA LYS A 26 20.05 -15.32 -17.29
C LYS A 26 18.55 -15.34 -17.08
N THR A 27 17.84 -16.31 -17.64
CA THR A 27 16.40 -16.47 -17.47
C THR A 27 16.03 -16.79 -16.02
N ARG A 28 16.78 -17.70 -15.37
CA ARG A 28 16.60 -18.03 -13.96
C ARG A 28 16.85 -16.83 -13.02
N ALA A 29 17.92 -16.06 -13.26
CA ALA A 29 18.24 -14.86 -12.50
C ALA A 29 17.15 -13.78 -12.65
N SER A 30 16.64 -13.57 -13.87
CA SER A 30 15.54 -12.66 -14.15
C SER A 30 14.25 -13.08 -13.42
N THR A 31 13.92 -14.38 -13.46
CA THR A 31 12.74 -14.92 -12.76
C THR A 31 12.86 -14.81 -11.24
N ALA A 32 14.04 -15.11 -10.68
CA ALA A 32 14.29 -14.97 -9.25
C ALA A 32 14.16 -13.51 -8.77
N SER A 33 14.69 -12.57 -9.54
CA SER A 33 14.58 -11.13 -9.26
C SER A 33 13.11 -10.68 -9.25
N ARG A 34 12.32 -11.07 -10.27
CA ARG A 34 10.90 -10.74 -10.35
C ARG A 34 10.08 -11.31 -9.17
N MET A 35 10.37 -12.55 -8.78
CA MET A 35 9.72 -13.18 -7.62
C MET A 35 10.06 -12.45 -6.33
N MET A 36 11.29 -11.99 -6.17
CA MET A 36 11.70 -11.20 -5.02
C MET A 36 10.94 -9.87 -4.96
N TYR A 37 10.82 -9.13 -6.06
CA TYR A 37 10.03 -7.90 -6.12
C TYR A 37 8.55 -8.14 -5.78
N SER A 38 7.94 -9.18 -6.33
CA SER A 38 6.56 -9.56 -6.00
C SER A 38 6.37 -9.79 -4.51
N ARG A 39 7.28 -10.54 -3.88
CA ARG A 39 7.22 -10.85 -2.45
C ARG A 39 7.33 -9.62 -1.59
N TRP A 40 8.22 -8.69 -1.93
CA TRP A 40 8.34 -7.42 -1.20
C TRP A 40 7.08 -6.57 -1.33
N ILE A 41 6.51 -6.46 -2.52
CA ILE A 41 5.24 -5.75 -2.72
C ILE A 41 4.13 -6.39 -1.88
N GLY A 42 4.01 -7.72 -1.93
CA GLY A 42 3.01 -8.44 -1.15
C GLY A 42 3.19 -8.27 0.36
N ALA A 43 4.43 -8.34 0.85
CA ALA A 43 4.76 -8.11 2.26
C ALA A 43 4.42 -6.68 2.71
N LEU A 44 4.68 -5.69 1.86
CA LEU A 44 4.34 -4.29 2.15
C LEU A 44 2.82 -4.06 2.19
N PHE A 45 2.02 -4.70 1.32
CA PHE A 45 0.55 -4.63 1.41
C PHE A 45 0.05 -5.16 2.76
N LEU A 46 0.55 -6.32 3.19
CA LEU A 46 0.18 -6.88 4.49
C LEU A 46 0.68 -6.00 5.65
N ALA A 47 1.92 -5.52 5.58
CA ALA A 47 2.48 -4.63 6.59
C ALA A 47 1.68 -3.33 6.69
N ALA A 48 1.32 -2.70 5.57
CA ALA A 48 0.52 -1.50 5.54
C ALA A 48 -0.85 -1.71 6.21
N PHE A 49 -1.53 -2.81 5.88
CA PHE A 49 -2.81 -3.15 6.49
C PHE A 49 -2.72 -3.27 8.02
N PHE A 50 -1.71 -4.01 8.53
CA PHE A 50 -1.51 -4.17 9.97
C PHE A 50 -1.04 -2.89 10.65
N LEU A 51 -0.11 -2.15 10.05
CA LEU A 51 0.42 -0.90 10.61
C LEU A 51 -0.68 0.14 10.75
N TYR A 52 -1.52 0.32 9.72
CA TYR A 52 -2.62 1.26 9.80
C TYR A 52 -3.72 0.78 10.74
N GLY A 53 -4.15 -0.48 10.65
CA GLY A 53 -5.22 -1.03 11.48
C GLY A 53 -4.90 -0.99 12.96
N LEU A 54 -3.72 -1.49 13.37
CA LEU A 54 -3.29 -1.47 14.76
C LEU A 54 -2.99 -0.04 15.24
N GLY A 55 -2.31 0.76 14.40
CA GLY A 55 -2.00 2.15 14.73
C GLY A 55 -3.25 3.00 14.96
N SER A 56 -4.21 2.93 14.04
CA SER A 56 -5.51 3.60 14.17
C SER A 56 -6.31 3.10 15.38
N GLY A 57 -6.29 1.80 15.66
CA GLY A 57 -6.93 1.21 16.84
C GLY A 57 -6.36 1.77 18.14
N LEU A 58 -5.02 1.87 18.25
CA LEU A 58 -4.35 2.47 19.40
C LEU A 58 -4.72 3.95 19.57
N VAL A 59 -4.70 4.73 18.50
CA VAL A 59 -5.08 6.15 18.51
C VAL A 59 -6.54 6.28 18.96
N THR A 60 -7.46 5.55 18.35
CA THR A 60 -8.90 5.63 18.64
C THR A 60 -9.20 5.25 20.10
N SER A 61 -8.44 4.33 20.70
CA SER A 61 -8.62 3.91 22.08
C SER A 61 -8.38 5.05 23.10
N VAL A 62 -7.60 6.07 22.74
CA VAL A 62 -7.28 7.20 23.63
C VAL A 62 -7.94 8.52 23.22
N VAL A 63 -8.34 8.66 21.93
CA VAL A 63 -8.89 9.91 21.37
C VAL A 63 -10.42 9.88 21.27
N GLY A 64 -11.04 8.70 21.22
CA GLY A 64 -12.43 8.49 20.79
C GLY A 64 -13.51 8.73 21.84
N GLY A 65 -13.23 9.29 23.01
CA GLY A 65 -14.21 9.41 24.10
C GLY A 65 -14.26 10.77 24.79
N PRO A 66 -15.31 10.99 25.62
CA PRO A 66 -15.33 12.10 26.56
C PRO A 66 -14.12 12.01 27.51
N GLY A 67 -13.40 13.12 27.69
CA GLY A 67 -12.18 13.11 28.54
C GLY A 67 -10.93 12.60 27.79
N SER A 68 -10.91 12.63 26.45
CA SER A 68 -9.76 12.21 25.66
C SER A 68 -8.43 12.86 26.08
N LEU A 69 -8.42 14.16 26.44
CA LEU A 69 -7.20 14.84 26.90
C LEU A 69 -6.68 14.23 28.23
N SER A 70 -7.55 13.89 29.16
CA SER A 70 -7.13 13.22 30.40
C SER A 70 -6.64 11.79 30.14
N THR A 71 -7.28 11.06 29.25
CA THR A 71 -6.84 9.72 28.86
C THR A 71 -5.45 9.75 28.20
N ILE A 72 -5.21 10.70 27.29
CA ILE A 72 -3.92 10.88 26.63
C ILE A 72 -2.85 11.34 27.63
N SER A 73 -3.17 12.20 28.60
CA SER A 73 -2.20 12.64 29.62
C SER A 73 -1.69 11.48 30.49
N VAL A 74 -2.53 10.49 30.74
CA VAL A 74 -2.17 9.26 31.49
C VAL A 74 -1.44 8.24 30.60
N HIS A 75 -1.83 8.14 29.32
CA HIS A 75 -1.29 7.16 28.39
C HIS A 75 -0.71 7.80 27.10
N PRO A 76 0.25 8.73 27.21
CA PRO A 76 0.79 9.45 26.05
C PRO A 76 1.51 8.51 25.07
N SER A 77 2.15 7.46 25.57
CA SER A 77 2.84 6.46 24.77
C SER A 77 1.91 5.71 23.81
N THR A 78 0.66 5.49 24.17
CA THR A 78 -0.33 4.81 23.33
C THR A 78 -0.64 5.65 22.08
N LEU A 79 -0.86 6.96 22.24
CA LEU A 79 -1.05 7.87 21.12
C LEU A 79 0.18 7.91 20.23
N VAL A 80 1.38 8.08 20.82
CA VAL A 80 2.65 8.18 20.07
C VAL A 80 2.94 6.88 19.32
N LEU A 81 2.76 5.71 19.93
CA LEU A 81 2.98 4.43 19.30
C LEU A 81 2.01 4.22 18.12
N GLY A 82 0.72 4.51 18.33
CA GLY A 82 -0.27 4.41 17.26
C GLY A 82 0.04 5.35 16.09
N ALA A 83 0.37 6.61 16.37
CA ALA A 83 0.79 7.59 15.39
C ALA A 83 2.05 7.15 14.63
N PHE A 84 3.04 6.60 15.32
CA PHE A 84 4.26 6.08 14.70
C PHE A 84 3.98 4.91 13.75
N MET A 85 3.12 3.97 14.13
CA MET A 85 2.68 2.88 13.25
C MET A 85 1.97 3.42 11.99
N MET A 86 1.11 4.43 12.13
CA MET A 86 0.45 5.09 11.00
C MET A 86 1.46 5.82 10.09
N LEU A 87 2.54 6.42 10.64
CA LEU A 87 3.63 7.00 9.84
C LEU A 87 4.41 5.94 9.08
N LEU A 88 4.70 4.80 9.72
CA LEU A 88 5.34 3.66 9.03
C LEU A 88 4.46 3.14 7.90
N ASN A 89 3.13 3.13 8.08
CA ASN A 89 2.20 2.84 6.99
C ASN A 89 2.34 3.83 5.83
N SER A 90 2.48 5.14 6.09
CA SER A 90 2.69 6.14 5.04
C SER A 90 3.95 5.84 4.21
N VAL A 91 5.03 5.38 4.85
CA VAL A 91 6.24 4.92 4.14
C VAL A 91 5.96 3.64 3.34
N ALA A 92 5.23 2.68 3.92
CA ALA A 92 4.93 1.41 3.26
C ALA A 92 4.12 1.62 1.97
N VAL A 93 3.08 2.46 1.98
CA VAL A 93 2.24 2.72 0.81
C VAL A 93 3.01 3.40 -0.32
N VAL A 94 3.91 4.34 -0.01
CA VAL A 94 4.80 4.95 -1.01
C VAL A 94 5.75 3.90 -1.59
N SER A 95 6.32 3.04 -0.74
CA SER A 95 7.21 1.95 -1.15
C SER A 95 6.52 0.96 -2.07
N ILE A 96 5.24 0.65 -1.84
CA ILE A 96 4.41 -0.16 -2.76
C ILE A 96 4.38 0.51 -4.14
N GLY A 97 4.09 1.82 -4.20
CA GLY A 97 4.05 2.56 -5.46
C GLY A 97 5.38 2.49 -6.21
N VAL A 98 6.49 2.71 -5.51
CA VAL A 98 7.85 2.67 -6.09
C VAL A 98 8.19 1.28 -6.63
N LEU A 99 7.90 0.22 -5.88
CA LEU A 99 8.19 -1.16 -6.31
C LEU A 99 7.24 -1.65 -7.42
N PHE A 100 6.00 -1.17 -7.44
CA PHE A 100 5.05 -1.52 -8.50
C PHE A 100 5.35 -0.80 -9.82
N PHE A 101 5.95 0.39 -9.75
CA PHE A 101 6.20 1.23 -10.93
C PHE A 101 6.93 0.51 -12.06
N PRO A 102 8.13 -0.11 -11.85
CA PRO A 102 8.87 -0.75 -12.94
C PRO A 102 8.13 -1.97 -13.55
N ILE A 103 7.19 -2.55 -12.82
CA ILE A 103 6.36 -3.65 -13.31
C ILE A 103 5.24 -3.11 -14.20
N LEU A 104 4.51 -2.09 -13.72
CA LEU A 104 3.39 -1.51 -14.46
C LEU A 104 3.86 -0.72 -15.70
N GLU A 105 5.03 -0.06 -15.65
CA GLU A 105 5.55 0.76 -16.73
C GLU A 105 5.74 -0.03 -18.04
N GLN A 106 6.09 -1.31 -17.95
CA GLN A 106 6.28 -2.20 -19.09
C GLN A 106 5.00 -2.40 -19.91
N TYR A 107 3.82 -2.25 -19.28
CA TYR A 107 2.51 -2.48 -19.88
C TYR A 107 1.72 -1.20 -20.10
N GLY A 108 1.98 -0.16 -19.29
CA GLY A 108 1.24 1.09 -19.39
C GLY A 108 1.88 2.21 -18.58
N LYS A 109 2.81 2.94 -19.21
CA LYS A 109 3.56 4.03 -18.55
C LYS A 109 2.66 5.06 -17.87
N ARG A 110 1.54 5.46 -18.52
CA ARG A 110 0.61 6.43 -17.94
C ARG A 110 -0.03 5.91 -16.66
N THR A 111 -0.47 4.64 -16.65
CA THR A 111 -1.05 3.99 -15.46
C THR A 111 -0.02 3.82 -14.36
N ALA A 112 1.22 3.46 -14.70
CA ALA A 112 2.30 3.33 -13.74
C ALA A 112 2.61 4.66 -13.04
N VAL A 113 2.73 5.76 -13.81
CA VAL A 113 2.94 7.10 -13.26
C VAL A 113 1.75 7.54 -12.41
N ALA A 114 0.51 7.35 -12.88
CA ALA A 114 -0.70 7.72 -12.14
C ALA A 114 -0.78 6.97 -10.80
N TYR A 115 -0.50 5.67 -10.80
CA TYR A 115 -0.50 4.86 -9.58
C TYR A 115 0.58 5.29 -8.59
N LEU A 116 1.83 5.50 -9.05
CA LEU A 116 2.92 5.98 -8.21
C LEU A 116 2.60 7.36 -7.60
N THR A 117 2.10 8.29 -8.43
CA THR A 117 1.71 9.64 -7.97
C THR A 117 0.62 9.55 -6.91
N ALA A 118 -0.39 8.70 -7.11
CA ALA A 118 -1.45 8.51 -6.13
C ALA A 118 -0.95 7.89 -4.82
N ARG A 119 0.00 6.95 -4.86
CA ARG A 119 0.63 6.38 -3.65
C ARG A 119 1.46 7.41 -2.89
N ILE A 120 2.18 8.29 -3.59
CA ILE A 120 2.91 9.40 -2.95
C ILE A 120 1.92 10.38 -2.31
N PHE A 121 0.85 10.76 -3.03
CA PHE A 121 -0.20 11.64 -2.52
C PHE A 121 -0.89 11.04 -1.29
N GLU A 122 -1.28 9.77 -1.36
CA GLU A 122 -1.84 9.02 -0.25
C GLU A 122 -0.92 9.07 0.98
N GLY A 123 0.35 8.68 0.82
CA GLY A 123 1.32 8.67 1.92
C GLY A 123 1.53 10.04 2.54
N ALA A 124 1.57 11.10 1.72
CA ALA A 124 1.69 12.48 2.19
C ALA A 124 0.47 12.92 3.01
N PHE A 125 -0.75 12.68 2.52
CA PHE A 125 -1.96 13.04 3.26
C PHE A 125 -2.13 12.23 4.54
N LEU A 126 -1.81 10.94 4.53
CA LEU A 126 -1.80 10.12 5.74
C LEU A 126 -0.82 10.67 6.77
N ALA A 127 0.40 11.07 6.37
CA ALA A 127 1.39 11.65 7.27
C ALA A 127 0.93 13.00 7.84
N VAL A 128 0.32 13.87 7.02
CA VAL A 128 -0.27 15.14 7.48
C VAL A 128 -1.42 14.89 8.45
N GLY A 129 -2.24 13.87 8.21
CA GLY A 129 -3.29 13.46 9.15
C GLY A 129 -2.72 13.00 10.49
N VAL A 130 -1.65 12.22 10.49
CA VAL A 130 -0.98 11.80 11.74
C VAL A 130 -0.35 12.96 12.48
N LEU A 131 0.19 13.94 11.77
CA LEU A 131 0.74 15.15 12.39
C LEU A 131 -0.32 15.87 13.22
N SER A 132 -1.56 15.98 12.73
CA SER A 132 -2.65 16.59 13.50
C SER A 132 -2.96 15.83 14.81
N LEU A 133 -2.89 14.49 14.80
CA LEU A 133 -3.07 13.68 16.01
C LEU A 133 -1.96 13.93 17.04
N LEU A 134 -0.72 14.04 16.60
CA LEU A 134 0.42 14.32 17.46
C LEU A 134 0.34 15.72 18.10
N MET A 135 -0.35 16.69 17.46
CA MET A 135 -0.61 18.02 18.04
C MET A 135 -1.57 17.98 19.25
N ILE A 136 -2.29 16.87 19.46
CA ILE A 136 -3.12 16.70 20.66
C ILE A 136 -2.25 16.47 21.90
N LEU A 137 -1.04 15.92 21.74
CA LEU A 137 -0.16 15.57 22.85
C LEU A 137 0.19 16.76 23.78
N PRO A 138 0.66 17.92 23.26
CA PRO A 138 0.93 19.07 24.11
C PRO A 138 -0.34 19.62 24.80
N LEU A 139 -1.50 19.55 24.13
CA LEU A 139 -2.77 19.94 24.75
C LEU A 139 -3.11 19.02 25.93
N ALA A 140 -2.93 17.71 25.77
CA ALA A 140 -3.18 16.73 26.82
C ALA A 140 -2.22 16.89 28.00
N GLN A 141 -0.95 17.20 27.74
CA GLN A 141 0.05 17.45 28.79
C GLN A 141 -0.28 18.70 29.61
N GLN A 142 -0.79 19.74 28.98
CA GLN A 142 -1.09 21.00 29.65
C GLN A 142 -2.45 20.99 30.35
N PHE A 143 -3.47 20.36 29.80
CA PHE A 143 -4.86 20.45 30.23
C PHE A 143 -5.49 19.12 30.63
N GLY A 144 -4.77 18.00 30.57
CA GLY A 144 -5.30 16.67 30.85
C GLY A 144 -5.58 16.38 32.32
N ASN A 145 -4.98 17.12 33.28
CA ASN A 145 -5.07 16.89 34.71
C ASN A 145 -6.08 17.82 35.44
N ALA A 146 -6.72 18.75 34.72
CA ALA A 146 -7.73 19.68 35.21
C ALA A 146 -9.05 19.48 34.47
N GLU A 147 -10.13 20.17 34.89
CA GLU A 147 -11.29 20.31 33.99
C GLU A 147 -10.81 20.96 32.67
N SER A 148 -10.75 20.13 31.63
CA SER A 148 -10.22 20.57 30.35
C SER A 148 -11.07 21.70 29.81
N PRO A 149 -10.48 22.89 29.47
CA PRO A 149 -11.25 24.00 28.95
C PRO A 149 -11.95 23.57 27.62
N ALA A 150 -13.15 24.06 27.39
CA ALA A 150 -13.94 23.72 26.21
C ALA A 150 -13.20 23.97 24.90
N TRP A 151 -12.38 25.01 24.82
CA TRP A 151 -11.56 25.30 23.64
C TRP A 151 -10.48 24.24 23.40
N ALA A 152 -9.83 23.70 24.45
CA ALA A 152 -8.80 22.67 24.29
C ALA A 152 -9.41 21.36 23.81
N THR A 153 -10.57 20.97 24.35
CA THR A 153 -11.33 19.83 23.87
C THR A 153 -11.79 20.02 22.42
N GLY A 154 -12.22 21.26 22.06
CA GLY A 154 -12.58 21.61 20.69
C GLY A 154 -11.41 21.47 19.72
N LEU A 155 -10.19 21.92 20.08
CA LEU A 155 -9.00 21.74 19.26
C LEU A 155 -8.61 20.27 19.08
N ALA A 156 -8.71 19.46 20.14
CA ALA A 156 -8.46 18.02 20.03
C ALA A 156 -9.46 17.32 19.09
N SER A 157 -10.74 17.71 19.17
CA SER A 157 -11.77 17.23 18.24
C SER A 157 -11.48 17.64 16.79
N LEU A 158 -11.09 18.89 16.55
CA LEU A 158 -10.70 19.37 15.21
C LEU A 158 -9.49 18.62 14.67
N ALA A 159 -8.47 18.33 15.48
CA ALA A 159 -7.31 17.56 15.08
C ALA A 159 -7.68 16.12 14.67
N THR A 160 -8.60 15.50 15.38
CA THR A 160 -9.13 14.17 15.03
C THR A 160 -9.93 14.20 13.72
N GLN A 161 -10.79 15.21 13.53
CA GLN A 161 -11.55 15.38 12.31
C GLN A 161 -10.62 15.66 11.11
N TRP A 162 -9.56 16.44 11.30
CA TRP A 162 -8.53 16.67 10.28
C TRP A 162 -7.87 15.35 9.84
N ASN A 163 -7.50 14.48 10.78
CA ASN A 163 -6.96 13.17 10.46
C ASN A 163 -7.95 12.35 9.61
N THR A 164 -9.23 12.34 9.99
CA THR A 164 -10.27 11.65 9.23
C THR A 164 -10.41 12.19 7.82
N LEU A 165 -10.47 13.51 7.64
CA LEU A 165 -10.57 14.14 6.31
C LEU A 165 -9.33 13.87 5.46
N ALA A 166 -8.13 13.95 6.04
CA ALA A 166 -6.89 13.64 5.35
C ALA A 166 -6.88 12.19 4.85
N PHE A 167 -7.36 11.26 5.68
CA PHE A 167 -7.54 9.86 5.28
C PHE A 167 -8.53 9.72 4.11
N GLN A 168 -9.70 10.35 4.14
CA GLN A 168 -10.69 10.24 3.07
C GLN A 168 -10.15 10.80 1.74
N ILE A 169 -9.44 11.93 1.78
CA ILE A 169 -8.80 12.51 0.57
C ILE A 169 -7.73 11.56 0.01
N ALA A 170 -6.91 10.97 0.89
CA ALA A 170 -5.92 9.96 0.50
C ALA A 170 -6.59 8.75 -0.19
N MET A 171 -7.68 8.25 0.40
CA MET A 171 -8.41 7.08 -0.13
C MET A 171 -9.11 7.36 -1.46
N MET A 172 -9.59 8.57 -1.71
CA MET A 172 -10.11 8.97 -3.03
C MET A 172 -9.03 8.89 -4.11
N SER A 173 -7.84 9.43 -3.82
CA SER A 173 -6.72 9.39 -4.77
C SER A 173 -6.26 7.96 -5.05
N LEU A 174 -6.10 7.16 -4.00
CA LEU A 174 -5.77 5.73 -4.11
C LEU A 174 -6.82 4.99 -4.93
N GLY A 175 -8.10 5.15 -4.60
CA GLY A 175 -9.21 4.47 -5.28
C GLY A 175 -9.20 4.75 -6.78
N LEU A 176 -9.12 6.01 -7.17
CA LEU A 176 -9.10 6.42 -8.58
C LEU A 176 -7.95 5.78 -9.36
N ALA A 177 -6.72 5.88 -8.86
CA ALA A 177 -5.55 5.32 -9.53
C ALA A 177 -5.57 3.78 -9.55
N SER A 178 -6.11 3.16 -8.50
CA SER A 178 -6.23 1.70 -8.40
C SER A 178 -7.25 1.12 -9.37
N LEU A 179 -8.28 1.87 -9.79
CA LEU A 179 -9.17 1.45 -10.87
C LEU A 179 -8.39 1.28 -12.20
N PHE A 180 -7.52 2.24 -12.54
CA PHE A 180 -6.66 2.12 -13.73
C PHE A 180 -5.65 0.99 -13.58
N MET A 181 -5.07 0.82 -12.40
CA MET A 181 -4.15 -0.28 -12.11
C MET A 181 -4.84 -1.63 -12.28
N CYS A 182 -6.02 -1.84 -11.67
CA CYS A 182 -6.76 -3.10 -11.77
C CYS A 182 -7.20 -3.39 -13.21
N SER A 183 -7.57 -2.35 -14.00
CA SER A 183 -7.87 -2.49 -15.42
C SER A 183 -6.65 -2.96 -16.20
N LEU A 184 -5.47 -2.43 -15.92
CA LEU A 184 -4.21 -2.86 -16.54
C LEU A 184 -3.85 -4.30 -16.14
N LEU A 185 -3.95 -4.64 -14.86
CA LEU A 185 -3.71 -6.00 -14.36
C LEU A 185 -4.66 -7.03 -15.00
N PHE A 186 -5.92 -6.65 -15.27
CA PHE A 186 -6.88 -7.49 -15.96
C PHE A 186 -6.52 -7.73 -17.43
N GLN A 187 -6.10 -6.68 -18.14
CA GLN A 187 -5.71 -6.75 -19.54
C GLN A 187 -4.43 -7.56 -19.75
N THR A 188 -3.45 -7.34 -18.89
CA THR A 188 -2.12 -7.97 -18.98
C THR A 188 -2.04 -9.35 -18.34
N ARG A 189 -3.06 -9.78 -17.61
CA ARG A 189 -3.08 -11.04 -16.85
C ARG A 189 -1.89 -11.22 -15.89
N LEU A 190 -1.31 -10.12 -15.42
CA LEU A 190 -0.23 -10.15 -14.40
C LEU A 190 -0.65 -10.88 -13.11
N ILE A 191 -1.95 -10.84 -12.81
CA ILE A 191 -2.60 -11.61 -11.75
C ILE A 191 -3.87 -12.27 -12.32
N PRO A 192 -4.47 -13.25 -11.63
CA PRO A 192 -5.71 -13.87 -12.10
C PRO A 192 -6.82 -12.84 -12.30
N ARG A 193 -7.57 -12.99 -13.37
CA ARG A 193 -8.65 -12.06 -13.73
C ARG A 193 -9.69 -11.85 -12.64
N PHE A 194 -10.04 -12.90 -11.90
CA PHE A 194 -11.01 -12.77 -10.79
C PHE A 194 -10.49 -11.79 -9.72
N LEU A 195 -9.18 -11.83 -9.42
CA LEU A 195 -8.56 -10.94 -8.44
C LEU A 195 -8.52 -9.48 -8.97
N SER A 196 -8.23 -9.28 -10.26
CA SER A 196 -8.29 -7.95 -10.89
C SER A 196 -9.70 -7.36 -10.87
N VAL A 197 -10.73 -8.17 -11.15
CA VAL A 197 -12.15 -7.75 -11.09
C VAL A 197 -12.56 -7.42 -9.65
N TRP A 198 -12.17 -8.27 -8.69
CA TRP A 198 -12.42 -7.98 -7.26
C TRP A 198 -11.79 -6.66 -6.84
N GLY A 199 -10.50 -6.43 -7.21
CA GLY A 199 -9.83 -5.17 -6.93
C GLY A 199 -10.53 -3.98 -7.55
N PHE A 200 -10.92 -4.07 -8.83
CA PHE A 200 -11.64 -3.00 -9.52
C PHE A 200 -12.95 -2.63 -8.81
N VAL A 201 -13.79 -3.62 -8.51
CA VAL A 201 -15.07 -3.41 -7.80
C VAL A 201 -14.83 -2.93 -6.37
N GLY A 202 -13.86 -3.54 -5.67
CA GLY A 202 -13.49 -3.17 -4.31
C GLY A 202 -13.05 -1.72 -4.19
N TYR A 203 -12.18 -1.24 -5.08
CA TYR A 203 -11.74 0.15 -5.08
C TYR A 203 -12.82 1.13 -5.55
N ALA A 204 -13.72 0.73 -6.44
CA ALA A 204 -14.87 1.57 -6.80
C ALA A 204 -15.80 1.80 -5.60
N ILE A 205 -16.10 0.74 -4.85
CA ILE A 205 -16.89 0.81 -3.61
C ILE A 205 -16.14 1.64 -2.55
N PHE A 206 -14.86 1.40 -2.38
CA PHE A 206 -14.00 2.09 -1.43
C PHE A 206 -13.94 3.62 -1.69
N MET A 207 -13.73 4.01 -2.95
CA MET A 207 -13.72 5.42 -3.36
C MET A 207 -15.10 6.08 -3.12
N THR A 208 -16.19 5.36 -3.42
CA THR A 208 -17.56 5.84 -3.16
C THR A 208 -17.76 6.08 -1.66
N GLY A 209 -17.26 5.18 -0.80
CA GLY A 209 -17.30 5.33 0.64
C GLY A 209 -16.53 6.56 1.14
N ALA A 210 -15.32 6.78 0.62
CA ALA A 210 -14.52 7.94 0.96
C ALA A 210 -15.19 9.26 0.56
N ILE A 211 -15.82 9.30 -0.62
CA ILE A 211 -16.62 10.45 -1.07
C ILE A 211 -17.82 10.67 -0.15
N ALA A 212 -18.57 9.62 0.18
CA ALA A 212 -19.74 9.70 1.04
C ALA A 212 -19.40 10.28 2.43
N GLU A 213 -18.28 9.87 3.02
CA GLU A 213 -17.81 10.42 4.31
C GLU A 213 -17.53 11.93 4.24
N ILE A 214 -16.95 12.43 3.14
CA ILE A 214 -16.71 13.86 2.95
C ILE A 214 -18.03 14.64 2.91
N PHE A 215 -19.10 14.02 2.37
CA PHE A 215 -20.46 14.61 2.37
C PHE A 215 -21.23 14.36 3.68
N GLY A 216 -20.60 13.83 4.72
CA GLY A 216 -21.20 13.59 6.03
C GLY A 216 -22.06 12.32 6.13
N ILE A 217 -21.93 11.41 5.17
CA ILE A 217 -22.61 10.11 5.19
C ILE A 217 -21.66 9.06 5.78
N HIS A 218 -21.83 8.73 7.06
CA HIS A 218 -20.90 7.90 7.84
C HIS A 218 -21.08 6.39 7.58
N ILE A 219 -20.76 5.95 6.35
CA ILE A 219 -20.77 4.53 5.93
C ILE A 219 -19.43 4.07 5.37
N GLY A 220 -18.45 4.96 5.32
CA GLY A 220 -17.18 4.74 4.62
C GLY A 220 -16.38 3.55 5.12
N ILE A 221 -16.38 3.31 6.43
CA ILE A 221 -15.66 2.18 7.02
C ILE A 221 -16.20 0.82 6.51
N LEU A 222 -17.52 0.69 6.35
CA LEU A 222 -18.13 -0.52 5.81
C LEU A 222 -17.79 -0.71 4.33
N LEU A 223 -17.77 0.38 3.58
CA LEU A 223 -17.44 0.39 2.16
C LEU A 223 -15.92 0.21 1.89
N SER A 224 -15.08 0.38 2.91
CA SER A 224 -13.64 0.12 2.78
C SER A 224 -13.28 -1.38 2.84
N VAL A 225 -14.16 -2.22 3.42
CA VAL A 225 -13.91 -3.65 3.63
C VAL A 225 -13.60 -4.41 2.33
N PRO A 226 -14.37 -4.29 1.23
CA PRO A 226 -14.08 -5.05 0.00
C PRO A 226 -12.73 -4.71 -0.62
N GLY A 227 -12.32 -3.43 -0.59
CA GLY A 227 -11.03 -2.96 -1.08
C GLY A 227 -9.88 -3.42 -0.18
N GLY A 228 -10.02 -3.29 1.14
CA GLY A 228 -9.04 -3.75 2.10
C GLY A 228 -8.80 -5.27 2.04
N LEU A 229 -9.86 -6.07 1.93
CA LEU A 229 -9.74 -7.52 1.75
C LEU A 229 -9.06 -7.88 0.43
N PHE A 230 -9.30 -7.11 -0.63
CA PHE A 230 -8.56 -7.29 -1.89
C PHE A 230 -7.06 -7.04 -1.70
N GLU A 231 -6.65 -5.98 -1.01
CA GLU A 231 -5.21 -5.71 -0.75
C GLU A 231 -4.54 -6.84 0.03
N VAL A 232 -5.22 -7.38 1.04
CA VAL A 232 -4.75 -8.54 1.80
C VAL A 232 -4.63 -9.78 0.88
N ALA A 233 -5.65 -10.06 0.07
CA ALA A 233 -5.64 -11.19 -0.87
C ALA A 233 -4.54 -11.02 -1.93
N LEU A 234 -4.35 -9.81 -2.47
CA LEU A 234 -3.28 -9.48 -3.40
C LEU A 234 -1.91 -9.65 -2.73
N GLY A 235 -1.75 -9.20 -1.48
CA GLY A 235 -0.53 -9.37 -0.70
C GLY A 235 -0.13 -10.84 -0.58
N PHE A 236 -1.05 -11.69 -0.14
CA PHE A 236 -0.80 -13.14 -0.07
C PHE A 236 -0.52 -13.77 -1.44
N TRP A 237 -1.28 -13.38 -2.47
CA TRP A 237 -1.05 -13.86 -3.83
C TRP A 237 0.37 -13.54 -4.30
N LEU A 238 0.82 -12.30 -4.16
CA LEU A 238 2.14 -11.86 -4.61
C LEU A 238 3.29 -12.53 -3.83
N ILE A 239 3.10 -12.84 -2.55
CA ILE A 239 4.10 -13.57 -1.76
C ILE A 239 4.23 -15.02 -2.23
N ILE A 240 3.10 -15.70 -2.49
CA ILE A 240 3.06 -17.14 -2.75
C ILE A 240 3.29 -17.43 -4.23
N LYS A 241 2.59 -16.75 -5.13
CA LYS A 241 2.57 -17.02 -6.56
C LYS A 241 3.37 -16.02 -7.39
N GLY A 242 3.49 -14.77 -6.92
CA GLY A 242 4.09 -13.69 -7.70
C GLY A 242 3.21 -13.24 -8.86
N PHE A 243 3.79 -12.45 -9.75
CA PHE A 243 3.17 -12.08 -11.03
C PHE A 243 3.25 -13.24 -12.01
N GLN A 244 2.21 -13.41 -12.84
CA GLN A 244 2.15 -14.52 -13.81
C GLN A 244 3.14 -14.31 -14.96
N PRO A 245 3.92 -15.36 -15.34
CA PRO A 245 4.96 -15.26 -16.38
C PRO A 245 4.41 -15.01 -17.79
N GLU A 246 3.20 -15.49 -18.08
CA GLU A 246 2.55 -15.39 -19.41
C GLU A 246 2.30 -13.96 -19.87
N ALA A 247 2.36 -13.02 -18.94
CA ALA A 247 2.23 -11.60 -19.24
C ALA A 247 3.50 -10.99 -19.88
N PHE A 248 4.57 -11.78 -20.02
CA PHE A 248 5.88 -11.32 -20.51
C PHE A 248 6.30 -11.96 -21.85
N SER A 249 5.39 -12.70 -22.49
CA SER A 249 5.58 -13.29 -23.82
C SER A 249 5.15 -12.36 -24.95
#